data_fdf99068c68061dc7d9c06b884dcee15
#
_entry.id   fdf99068c68061dc7d9c06b884dcee15
#
_cell.length_a   1.000
_cell.length_b   1.000
_cell.length_c   1.000
_cell.angle_alpha   90.00
_cell.angle_beta   90.00
_cell.angle_gamma   90.00
#
_symmetry.space_group_name_H-M   'P 1'
#
loop_
_entity.id
_entity.type
_entity.pdbx_description
1 polymer ?
#
loop_
_entity_poly.entity_id
_entity_poly.type
_entity_poly.pdbx_seq_one_letter_code
_entity_poly.pdbx_strand_id
1 'polypeptide(L)'
;HYPLRRQRQMCIRDSFPNLSTGQIDVSTRIVNMDEGARADTNLEALAKLRPVFSPKGSVTAGNSSQTSDGAGALILVSEKILKQFNLTPLARFVSFAVRGVPPEIMGIGPKEAIPAALRAAGLKQDQMDWIELNEAFAAQALAVIQDLGLDPAKVNPMGGAIALGHPLGATGAIRSATVVHALRRKNLKYGMVTMCVGTGMGAAGIFERM
;
A
#
# COMPACT_ATOMS: atom_id res chain seq x y z
N HIS A 1 11.72 11.85 -4.59
CA HIS A 1 11.64 13.08 -3.79
C HIS A 1 10.60 14.02 -4.40
N TYR A 2 9.44 14.08 -3.80
CA TYR A 2 8.50 15.17 -4.06
C TYR A 2 8.57 16.14 -2.88
N PRO A 3 9.22 17.28 -3.03
CA PRO A 3 9.28 18.28 -1.96
C PRO A 3 8.05 19.11 -1.98
N LEU A 4 6.90 18.85 -2.14
CA LEU A 4 5.75 19.77 -2.05
C LEU A 4 4.40 19.03 -2.11
N ARG A 5 4.15 18.10 -1.18
CA ARG A 5 2.79 18.06 -0.68
C ARG A 5 2.63 19.26 0.23
N ARG A 6 1.89 20.26 -0.21
CA ARG A 6 1.31 21.22 0.72
C ARG A 6 0.41 20.43 1.65
N GLN A 7 0.96 20.01 2.77
CA GLN A 7 0.18 19.37 3.82
C GLN A 7 -0.84 20.41 4.26
N ARG A 8 -2.11 20.04 4.15
CA ARG A 8 -3.16 20.86 4.71
C ARG A 8 -2.98 20.83 6.21
N GLN A 9 -3.02 22.00 6.85
CA GLN A 9 -3.07 22.09 8.31
C GLN A 9 -4.23 21.25 8.81
N MET A 10 -3.92 20.30 9.68
CA MET A 10 -4.92 19.48 10.33
C MET A 10 -4.87 19.77 11.83
N CYS A 11 -5.98 20.21 12.38
CA CYS A 11 -6.12 20.38 13.82
C CYS A 11 -6.55 19.03 14.41
N ILE A 12 -5.67 18.42 15.19
CA ILE A 12 -5.95 17.18 15.91
C ILE A 12 -6.28 17.53 17.34
N ARG A 13 -7.40 16.99 17.83
CA ARG A 13 -7.81 17.05 19.22
C ARG A 13 -7.77 15.65 19.81
N ASP A 14 -6.73 15.38 20.58
CA ASP A 14 -6.55 14.11 21.28
C ASP A 14 -7.11 14.21 22.70
N SER A 15 -7.69 13.11 23.18
CA SER A 15 -8.09 12.96 24.57
C SER A 15 -7.49 11.67 25.13
N PHE A 16 -6.86 11.76 26.30
CA PHE A 16 -6.21 10.64 26.95
C PHE A 16 -6.41 10.68 28.47
N PRO A 17 -6.51 9.50 29.10
CA PRO A 17 -6.66 9.46 30.55
C PRO A 17 -5.38 9.90 31.26
N ASN A 18 -5.51 10.83 32.17
CA ASN A 18 -4.44 11.20 33.08
C ASN A 18 -4.43 10.23 34.25
N LEU A 19 -3.43 9.36 34.27
CA LEU A 19 -3.33 8.31 35.29
C LEU A 19 -3.09 8.85 36.73
N SER A 20 -2.60 10.08 36.86
CA SER A 20 -2.35 10.71 38.16
C SER A 20 -3.60 11.36 38.76
N THR A 21 -4.48 11.90 37.93
CA THR A 21 -5.66 12.65 38.37
C THR A 21 -6.96 11.89 38.14
N GLY A 22 -6.95 10.83 37.31
CA GLY A 22 -8.15 10.10 36.88
C GLY A 22 -9.05 10.88 35.93
N GLN A 23 -8.63 12.05 35.50
CA GLN A 23 -9.37 12.91 34.56
C GLN A 23 -8.93 12.64 33.11
N ILE A 24 -9.73 13.12 32.16
CA ILE A 24 -9.37 13.09 30.74
C ILE A 24 -8.73 14.43 30.39
N ASP A 25 -7.46 14.37 30.01
CA ASP A 25 -6.76 15.51 29.45
C ASP A 25 -7.06 15.62 27.96
N VAL A 26 -7.20 16.84 27.47
CA VAL A 26 -7.43 17.15 26.06
C VAL A 26 -6.26 17.99 25.56
N SER A 27 -5.59 17.50 24.54
CA SER A 27 -4.53 18.22 23.83
C SER A 27 -5.02 18.58 22.42
N THR A 28 -4.74 19.80 22.00
CA THR A 28 -5.00 20.25 20.63
C THR A 28 -3.69 20.64 19.99
N ARG A 29 -3.36 20.06 18.83
CA ARG A 29 -2.17 20.38 18.06
C ARG A 29 -2.48 20.60 16.59
N ILE A 30 -1.72 21.46 15.95
CA ILE A 30 -1.76 21.64 14.51
C ILE A 30 -0.67 20.76 13.90
N VAL A 31 -1.08 19.82 13.01
CA VAL A 31 -0.15 18.99 12.25
C VAL A 31 -0.01 19.60 10.85
N ASN A 32 1.17 20.04 10.53
CA ASN A 32 1.51 20.69 9.26
C ASN A 32 2.76 20.12 8.60
N MET A 33 3.34 19.07 9.18
CA MET A 33 4.55 18.41 8.69
C MET A 33 4.36 16.90 8.75
N ASP A 34 4.94 16.18 7.79
CA ASP A 34 4.98 14.73 7.78
C ASP A 34 5.94 14.23 8.87
N GLU A 35 5.39 13.60 9.90
CA GLU A 35 6.16 13.11 11.05
C GLU A 35 7.04 11.90 10.68
N GLY A 36 6.76 11.25 9.55
CA GLY A 36 7.49 10.07 9.10
C GLY A 36 8.76 10.37 8.30
N ALA A 37 8.86 11.56 7.74
CA ALA A 37 10.03 11.94 6.96
C ALA A 37 11.25 12.22 7.86
N ARG A 38 12.39 11.61 7.53
CA ARG A 38 13.64 11.77 8.27
C ARG A 38 14.72 12.32 7.35
N ALA A 39 15.13 13.56 7.59
CA ALA A 39 16.19 14.22 6.82
C ALA A 39 17.59 13.66 7.12
N ASP A 40 17.77 13.03 8.27
CA ASP A 40 19.01 12.47 8.79
C ASP A 40 19.24 10.99 8.38
N THR A 41 18.40 10.43 7.54
CA THR A 41 18.51 9.03 7.10
C THR A 41 19.73 8.85 6.18
N ASN A 42 20.58 7.88 6.53
CA ASN A 42 21.70 7.42 5.73
C ASN A 42 22.00 5.93 6.03
N LEU A 43 22.86 5.30 5.22
CA LEU A 43 23.16 3.87 5.34
C LEU A 43 23.77 3.53 6.71
N GLU A 44 24.60 4.39 7.27
CA GLU A 44 25.22 4.16 8.58
C GLU A 44 24.20 4.21 9.72
N ALA A 45 23.25 5.13 9.65
CA ALA A 45 22.16 5.22 10.61
C ALA A 45 21.24 3.99 10.52
N LEU A 46 20.91 3.55 9.30
CA LEU A 46 20.09 2.35 9.07
C LEU A 46 20.78 1.08 9.56
N ALA A 47 22.10 0.95 9.37
CA ALA A 47 22.87 -0.20 9.82
C ALA A 47 22.93 -0.35 11.35
N LYS A 48 22.70 0.72 12.10
CA LYS A 48 22.67 0.70 13.58
C LYS A 48 21.32 0.30 14.16
N LEU A 49 20.28 0.20 13.34
CA LEU A 49 18.95 -0.16 13.79
C LEU A 49 18.89 -1.63 14.22
N ARG A 50 18.21 -1.87 15.34
CA ARG A 50 18.07 -3.24 15.88
C ARG A 50 16.94 -3.97 15.13
N PRO A 51 17.11 -5.27 14.84
CA PRO A 51 16.03 -6.11 14.36
C PRO A 51 14.86 -6.15 15.35
N VAL A 52 13.63 -6.15 14.82
CA VAL A 52 12.41 -6.02 15.65
C VAL A 52 11.83 -7.37 16.04
N PHE A 53 11.89 -8.37 15.15
CA PHE A 53 11.22 -9.67 15.36
C PHE A 53 12.16 -10.79 15.81
N SER A 54 13.41 -10.74 15.45
CA SER A 54 14.41 -11.77 15.80
C SER A 54 15.77 -11.10 16.02
N PRO A 55 16.55 -11.49 17.03
CA PRO A 55 17.87 -10.91 17.29
C PRO A 55 18.85 -10.98 16.12
N LYS A 56 18.69 -11.99 15.25
CA LYS A 56 19.48 -12.17 14.02
C LYS A 56 18.69 -11.87 12.75
N GLY A 57 17.54 -11.20 12.89
CA GLY A 57 16.67 -10.84 11.75
C GLY A 57 17.19 -9.62 10.98
N SER A 58 16.60 -9.40 9.83
CA SER A 58 16.91 -8.26 8.95
C SER A 58 15.86 -7.15 8.96
N VAL A 59 14.70 -7.38 9.59
CA VAL A 59 13.60 -6.41 9.62
C VAL A 59 13.81 -5.42 10.76
N THR A 60 13.92 -4.14 10.41
CA THR A 60 14.13 -3.03 11.33
C THR A 60 13.10 -1.92 11.07
N ALA A 61 13.04 -0.91 11.94
CA ALA A 61 12.21 0.26 11.71
C ALA A 61 12.56 1.03 10.41
N GLY A 62 13.79 0.90 9.92
CA GLY A 62 14.27 1.59 8.71
C GLY A 62 13.88 0.92 7.40
N ASN A 63 13.43 -0.34 7.43
CA ASN A 63 13.00 -1.10 6.25
C ASN A 63 11.60 -1.70 6.39
N SER A 64 10.79 -1.09 7.23
CA SER A 64 9.38 -1.41 7.46
C SER A 64 8.50 -0.22 7.09
N SER A 65 7.25 -0.49 6.72
CA SER A 65 6.26 0.57 6.56
C SER A 65 5.93 1.22 7.90
N GLN A 66 5.53 2.48 7.85
CA GLN A 66 4.99 3.15 9.03
C GLN A 66 3.55 2.69 9.28
N THR A 67 3.15 2.59 10.54
CA THR A 67 1.76 2.58 10.94
C THR A 67 1.24 4.01 10.81
N SER A 68 0.39 4.24 9.83
CA SER A 68 -0.04 5.58 9.43
C SER A 68 -1.55 5.71 9.48
N ASP A 69 -2.03 6.92 9.77
CA ASP A 69 -3.43 7.28 9.51
C ASP A 69 -3.61 7.61 8.03
N GLY A 70 -4.77 7.26 7.49
CA GLY A 70 -5.07 7.54 6.10
C GLY A 70 -6.48 7.16 5.72
N ALA A 71 -6.95 7.73 4.62
CA ALA A 71 -8.23 7.43 4.02
C ALA A 71 -8.13 7.32 2.50
N GLY A 72 -8.94 6.45 1.93
CA GLY A 72 -9.10 6.32 0.48
C GLY A 72 -10.55 6.03 0.15
N ALA A 73 -11.03 6.55 -0.97
CA ALA A 73 -12.37 6.31 -1.45
C ALA A 73 -12.38 5.95 -2.93
N LEU A 74 -13.22 5.00 -3.28
CA LEU A 74 -13.50 4.57 -4.65
C LEU A 74 -15.00 4.46 -4.84
N ILE A 75 -15.48 4.88 -6.00
CA ILE A 75 -16.87 4.69 -6.39
C ILE A 75 -16.91 3.56 -7.42
N LEU A 76 -17.58 2.47 -7.07
CA LEU A 76 -17.83 1.35 -7.96
C LEU A 76 -19.28 1.38 -8.40
N VAL A 77 -19.50 1.26 -9.69
CA VAL A 77 -20.84 1.29 -10.28
C VAL A 77 -20.99 0.17 -11.31
N SER A 78 -22.22 -0.28 -11.49
CA SER A 78 -22.56 -1.21 -12.57
C SER A 78 -22.60 -0.48 -13.92
N GLU A 79 -22.48 -1.25 -15.02
CA GLU A 79 -22.66 -0.70 -16.38
C GLU A 79 -24.01 -0.01 -16.56
N LYS A 80 -25.06 -0.52 -15.90
CA LYS A 80 -26.39 0.11 -15.89
C LYS A 80 -26.34 1.54 -15.34
N ILE A 81 -25.64 1.73 -14.23
CA ILE A 81 -25.49 3.04 -13.58
C ILE A 81 -24.63 3.97 -14.42
N LEU A 82 -23.54 3.45 -15.03
CA LEU A 82 -22.74 4.25 -15.97
C LEU A 82 -23.60 4.84 -17.08
N LYS A 83 -24.43 4.01 -17.71
CA LYS A 83 -25.32 4.44 -18.81
C LYS A 83 -26.40 5.40 -18.31
N GLN A 84 -27.02 5.10 -17.17
CA GLN A 84 -28.12 5.91 -16.60
C GLN A 84 -27.67 7.33 -16.28
N PHE A 85 -26.47 7.50 -15.74
CA PHE A 85 -25.94 8.80 -15.31
C PHE A 85 -24.89 9.39 -16.27
N ASN A 86 -24.71 8.77 -17.46
CA ASN A 86 -23.72 9.19 -18.46
C ASN A 86 -22.32 9.41 -17.85
N LEU A 87 -21.88 8.48 -17.00
CA LEU A 87 -20.58 8.57 -16.32
C LEU A 87 -19.45 8.07 -17.23
N THR A 88 -18.31 8.70 -17.13
CA THR A 88 -17.08 8.21 -17.78
C THR A 88 -16.30 7.34 -16.80
N PRO A 89 -16.18 6.02 -17.05
CA PRO A 89 -15.40 5.16 -16.17
C PRO A 89 -13.91 5.47 -16.27
N LEU A 90 -13.21 5.39 -15.17
CA LEU A 90 -11.75 5.55 -15.12
C LEU A 90 -11.03 4.24 -15.41
N ALA A 91 -11.58 3.16 -14.90
CA ALA A 91 -11.06 1.81 -15.06
C ALA A 91 -12.18 0.78 -14.86
N ARG A 92 -11.95 -0.42 -15.37
CA ARG A 92 -12.75 -1.61 -15.09
C ARG A 92 -12.03 -2.46 -14.06
N PHE A 93 -12.74 -2.93 -13.05
CA PHE A 93 -12.25 -3.97 -12.14
C PHE A 93 -12.38 -5.32 -12.84
N VAL A 94 -11.25 -6.01 -13.07
CA VAL A 94 -11.19 -7.20 -13.93
C VAL A 94 -11.30 -8.48 -13.11
N SER A 95 -10.49 -8.62 -12.08
CA SER A 95 -10.44 -9.81 -11.24
C SER A 95 -9.93 -9.52 -9.84
N PHE A 96 -10.23 -10.45 -8.93
CA PHE A 96 -9.71 -10.44 -7.57
C PHE A 96 -9.45 -11.87 -7.10
N ALA A 97 -8.38 -12.07 -6.37
CA ALA A 97 -8.08 -13.33 -5.74
C ALA A 97 -7.50 -13.14 -4.33
N VAL A 98 -7.87 -14.04 -3.44
CA VAL A 98 -7.29 -14.19 -2.10
C VAL A 98 -6.69 -15.60 -2.01
N ARG A 99 -5.53 -15.73 -1.37
CA ARG A 99 -4.86 -17.01 -1.12
C ARG A 99 -4.30 -17.05 0.29
N GLY A 100 -4.34 -18.24 0.89
CA GLY A 100 -3.74 -18.52 2.19
C GLY A 100 -2.27 -18.89 2.05
N VAL A 101 -1.50 -18.51 3.06
CA VAL A 101 -0.11 -18.94 3.29
C VAL A 101 0.08 -19.19 4.79
N PRO A 102 1.12 -19.90 5.23
CA PRO A 102 1.40 -20.03 6.64
C PRO A 102 1.49 -18.67 7.34
N PRO A 103 0.84 -18.49 8.51
CA PRO A 103 0.81 -17.19 9.21
C PRO A 103 2.18 -16.61 9.53
N GLU A 104 3.16 -17.47 9.82
CA GLU A 104 4.53 -17.10 10.20
C GLU A 104 5.27 -16.40 9.05
N ILE A 105 4.85 -16.65 7.81
CA ILE A 105 5.42 -16.06 6.60
C ILE A 105 4.35 -15.31 5.80
N MET A 106 3.40 -14.70 6.48
CA MET A 106 2.25 -14.03 5.84
C MET A 106 2.67 -13.03 4.76
N GLY A 107 3.87 -12.47 4.86
CA GLY A 107 4.42 -11.49 3.94
C GLY A 107 4.50 -11.97 2.48
N ILE A 108 4.64 -13.27 2.25
CA ILE A 108 4.69 -13.85 0.90
C ILE A 108 3.31 -14.10 0.28
N GLY A 109 2.22 -13.76 0.97
CA GLY A 109 0.85 -13.95 0.47
C GLY A 109 0.62 -13.48 -0.98
N PRO A 110 1.15 -12.35 -1.43
CA PRO A 110 1.07 -11.91 -2.82
C PRO A 110 1.63 -12.92 -3.84
N LYS A 111 2.63 -13.71 -3.48
CA LYS A 111 3.20 -14.76 -4.35
C LYS A 111 2.13 -15.76 -4.81
N GLU A 112 1.18 -16.08 -3.96
CA GLU A 112 0.09 -17.00 -4.27
C GLU A 112 -1.13 -16.28 -4.87
N ALA A 113 -1.39 -15.05 -4.44
CA ALA A 113 -2.54 -14.28 -4.89
C ALA A 113 -2.38 -13.72 -6.31
N ILE A 114 -1.20 -13.24 -6.69
CA ILE A 114 -0.91 -12.66 -8.02
C ILE A 114 -1.20 -13.66 -9.14
N PRO A 115 -0.62 -14.88 -9.15
CA PRO A 115 -0.91 -15.84 -10.21
C PRO A 115 -2.39 -16.23 -10.25
N ALA A 116 -3.06 -16.28 -9.10
CA ALA A 116 -4.47 -16.60 -9.04
C ALA A 116 -5.35 -15.50 -9.65
N ALA A 117 -5.06 -14.22 -9.38
CA ALA A 117 -5.77 -13.10 -10.00
C ALA A 117 -5.54 -13.02 -11.50
N LEU A 118 -4.30 -13.27 -11.96
CA LEU A 118 -3.96 -13.34 -13.39
C LEU A 118 -4.73 -14.45 -14.11
N ARG A 119 -4.77 -15.66 -13.54
CA ARG A 119 -5.56 -16.76 -14.10
C ARG A 119 -7.04 -16.42 -14.18
N ALA A 120 -7.61 -15.83 -13.15
CA ALA A 120 -9.01 -15.41 -13.12
C ALA A 120 -9.33 -14.34 -14.18
N ALA A 121 -8.36 -13.49 -14.50
CA ALA A 121 -8.47 -12.47 -15.54
C ALA A 121 -8.20 -13.01 -16.96
N GLY A 122 -7.64 -14.20 -17.12
CA GLY A 122 -7.14 -14.69 -18.41
C GLY A 122 -5.93 -13.91 -18.92
N LEU A 123 -5.15 -13.32 -18.00
CA LEU A 123 -4.01 -12.47 -18.33
C LEU A 123 -2.69 -13.11 -17.92
N LYS A 124 -1.62 -12.69 -18.58
CA LYS A 124 -0.24 -13.06 -18.26
C LYS A 124 0.43 -11.93 -17.44
N GLN A 125 1.49 -12.28 -16.72
CA GLN A 125 2.23 -11.34 -15.87
C GLN A 125 2.90 -10.21 -16.68
N ASP A 126 3.42 -10.51 -17.85
CA ASP A 126 4.07 -9.55 -18.75
C ASP A 126 3.13 -8.45 -19.27
N GLN A 127 1.83 -8.71 -19.27
CA GLN A 127 0.80 -7.75 -19.63
C GLN A 127 0.50 -6.70 -18.53
N MET A 128 1.04 -6.91 -17.32
CA MET A 128 0.91 -5.90 -16.26
C MET A 128 1.87 -4.74 -16.51
N ASP A 129 1.31 -3.55 -16.61
CA ASP A 129 2.06 -2.31 -16.85
C ASP A 129 2.42 -1.60 -15.55
N TRP A 130 1.63 -1.82 -14.48
CA TRP A 130 1.78 -1.16 -13.18
C TRP A 130 1.38 -2.09 -12.05
N ILE A 131 2.21 -2.22 -11.04
CA ILE A 131 1.95 -3.07 -9.88
C ILE A 131 2.14 -2.25 -8.61
N GLU A 132 1.08 -2.10 -7.82
CA GLU A 132 1.14 -1.59 -6.45
C GLU A 132 1.24 -2.80 -5.51
N LEU A 133 2.45 -3.16 -5.15
CA LEU A 133 2.75 -4.17 -4.13
C LEU A 133 2.93 -3.49 -2.79
N ASN A 134 2.07 -3.76 -1.82
CA ASN A 134 2.21 -3.15 -0.51
C ASN A 134 3.49 -3.63 0.19
N GLU A 135 4.33 -2.68 0.60
CA GLU A 135 5.60 -2.90 1.27
C GLU A 135 5.41 -2.86 2.79
N ALA A 136 4.81 -3.90 3.37
CA ALA A 136 4.76 -4.00 4.82
C ALA A 136 6.19 -4.03 5.39
N PHE A 137 7.08 -4.78 4.72
CA PHE A 137 8.50 -4.90 5.00
C PHE A 137 9.27 -4.99 3.68
N ALA A 138 10.47 -4.38 3.60
CA ALA A 138 11.30 -4.47 2.40
C ALA A 138 11.66 -5.93 2.05
N ALA A 139 12.01 -6.73 3.05
CA ALA A 139 12.35 -8.14 2.85
C ALA A 139 11.18 -8.93 2.24
N GLN A 140 9.97 -8.67 2.68
CA GLN A 140 8.75 -9.31 2.16
C GLN A 140 8.49 -8.90 0.71
N ALA A 141 8.55 -7.62 0.39
CA ALA A 141 8.31 -7.12 -0.96
C ALA A 141 9.36 -7.64 -1.95
N LEU A 142 10.64 -7.62 -1.55
CA LEU A 142 11.74 -8.17 -2.35
C LEU A 142 11.59 -9.66 -2.60
N ALA A 143 11.19 -10.44 -1.59
CA ALA A 143 10.94 -11.87 -1.76
C ALA A 143 9.86 -12.15 -2.81
N VAL A 144 8.74 -11.41 -2.77
CA VAL A 144 7.68 -11.53 -3.77
C VAL A 144 8.16 -11.15 -5.17
N ILE A 145 8.88 -10.04 -5.30
CA ILE A 145 9.44 -9.57 -6.57
C ILE A 145 10.38 -10.62 -7.18
N GLN A 146 11.29 -11.16 -6.38
CA GLN A 146 12.27 -12.14 -6.81
C GLN A 146 11.64 -13.48 -7.17
N ASP A 147 10.78 -14.01 -6.31
CA ASP A 147 10.15 -15.32 -6.50
C ASP A 147 9.23 -15.37 -7.73
N LEU A 148 8.57 -14.27 -8.06
CA LEU A 148 7.70 -14.17 -9.23
C LEU A 148 8.41 -13.59 -10.46
N GLY A 149 9.65 -13.11 -10.34
CA GLY A 149 10.35 -12.42 -11.42
C GLY A 149 9.60 -11.17 -11.89
N LEU A 150 9.03 -10.39 -10.96
CA LEU A 150 8.36 -9.14 -11.31
C LEU A 150 9.41 -8.13 -11.77
N ASP A 151 9.07 -7.34 -12.80
CA ASP A 151 9.90 -6.23 -13.24
C ASP A 151 9.89 -5.11 -12.17
N PRO A 152 11.02 -4.83 -11.50
CA PRO A 152 11.07 -3.81 -10.45
C PRO A 152 10.70 -2.41 -10.94
N ALA A 153 10.88 -2.11 -12.24
CA ALA A 153 10.50 -0.82 -12.81
C ALA A 153 8.98 -0.61 -12.86
N LYS A 154 8.22 -1.71 -12.84
CA LYS A 154 6.76 -1.69 -12.83
C LYS A 154 6.17 -1.77 -11.40
N VAL A 155 6.98 -2.10 -10.40
CA VAL A 155 6.52 -2.23 -9.00
C VAL A 155 6.71 -0.91 -8.27
N ASN A 156 5.60 -0.39 -7.73
CA ASN A 156 5.57 0.86 -6.96
C ASN A 156 6.34 2.03 -7.60
N PRO A 157 6.15 2.37 -8.87
CA PRO A 157 6.98 3.38 -9.54
C PRO A 157 6.87 4.79 -8.93
N MET A 158 5.87 5.03 -8.11
CA MET A 158 5.66 6.30 -7.37
C MET A 158 6.00 6.20 -5.88
N GLY A 159 6.63 5.12 -5.45
CA GLY A 159 6.93 4.82 -4.07
C GLY A 159 5.89 3.91 -3.40
N GLY A 160 6.36 3.03 -2.54
CA GLY A 160 5.56 2.08 -1.78
C GLY A 160 5.27 2.54 -0.35
N ALA A 161 4.86 1.60 0.50
CA ALA A 161 4.43 1.89 1.86
C ALA A 161 5.59 2.31 2.79
N ILE A 162 6.81 1.90 2.51
CA ILE A 162 7.99 2.32 3.29
C ILE A 162 8.19 3.84 3.18
N ALA A 163 7.96 4.40 1.98
CA ALA A 163 8.09 5.83 1.73
C ALA A 163 6.84 6.64 2.07
N LEU A 164 5.64 6.05 1.91
CA LEU A 164 4.37 6.78 1.93
C LEU A 164 3.45 6.41 3.12
N GLY A 165 3.83 5.39 3.89
CA GLY A 165 3.01 4.86 4.97
C GLY A 165 2.03 3.75 4.54
N HIS A 166 1.50 3.05 5.55
CA HIS A 166 0.60 1.92 5.39
C HIS A 166 -0.61 2.06 6.34
N PRO A 167 -1.59 2.88 5.99
CA PRO A 167 -2.84 2.96 6.74
C PRO A 167 -3.67 1.70 6.46
N LEU A 168 -3.53 0.69 7.31
CA LEU A 168 -3.99 -0.69 7.12
C LEU A 168 -5.37 -0.81 6.48
N GLY A 169 -6.38 -0.19 7.08
CA GLY A 169 -7.76 -0.26 6.58
C GLY A 169 -8.02 0.53 5.29
N ALA A 170 -7.15 1.48 4.95
CA ALA A 170 -7.31 2.34 3.77
C ALA A 170 -6.39 1.96 2.61
N THR A 171 -5.34 1.16 2.85
CA THR A 171 -4.29 0.87 1.86
C THR A 171 -4.86 0.32 0.55
N GLY A 172 -5.81 -0.59 0.60
CA GLY A 172 -6.42 -1.16 -0.61
C GLY A 172 -7.09 -0.08 -1.48
N ALA A 173 -7.85 0.83 -0.88
CA ALA A 173 -8.50 1.93 -1.59
C ALA A 173 -7.48 2.95 -2.13
N ILE A 174 -6.48 3.31 -1.33
CA ILE A 174 -5.42 4.25 -1.73
C ILE A 174 -4.62 3.71 -2.91
N ARG A 175 -4.15 2.45 -2.84
CA ARG A 175 -3.38 1.82 -3.92
C ARG A 175 -4.22 1.63 -5.19
N SER A 176 -5.50 1.30 -5.04
CA SER A 176 -6.41 1.20 -6.19
C SER A 176 -6.60 2.57 -6.86
N ALA A 177 -6.78 3.64 -6.10
CA ALA A 177 -6.84 4.99 -6.66
C ALA A 177 -5.51 5.35 -7.36
N THR A 178 -4.36 5.01 -6.75
CA THR A 178 -3.04 5.24 -7.35
C THR A 178 -2.90 4.53 -8.70
N VAL A 179 -3.23 3.24 -8.76
CA VAL A 179 -3.19 2.44 -10.01
C VAL A 179 -4.08 3.08 -11.07
N VAL A 180 -5.36 3.30 -10.77
CA VAL A 180 -6.33 3.82 -11.73
C VAL A 180 -5.88 5.15 -12.33
N HIS A 181 -5.39 6.07 -11.50
CA HIS A 181 -4.88 7.35 -11.97
C HIS A 181 -3.52 7.23 -12.70
N ALA A 182 -2.65 6.31 -12.30
CA ALA A 182 -1.37 6.06 -12.97
C ALA A 182 -1.59 5.50 -14.38
N LEU A 183 -2.47 4.51 -14.52
CA LEU A 183 -2.81 3.94 -15.83
C LEU A 183 -3.30 5.01 -16.81
N ARG A 184 -4.13 5.94 -16.34
CA ARG A 184 -4.62 7.04 -17.19
C ARG A 184 -3.52 8.04 -17.56
N ARG A 185 -2.77 8.53 -16.58
CA ARG A 185 -1.70 9.53 -16.81
C ARG A 185 -0.60 9.02 -17.72
N LYS A 186 -0.28 7.73 -17.64
CA LYS A 186 0.80 7.12 -18.41
C LYS A 186 0.32 6.39 -19.65
N ASN A 187 -0.99 6.43 -19.94
CA ASN A 187 -1.61 5.73 -21.07
C ASN A 187 -1.30 4.21 -21.06
N LEU A 188 -1.29 3.60 -19.86
CA LEU A 188 -1.06 2.18 -19.64
C LEU A 188 -2.37 1.43 -19.64
N LYS A 189 -2.35 0.10 -19.83
CA LYS A 189 -3.58 -0.68 -19.96
C LYS A 189 -3.97 -1.42 -18.70
N TYR A 190 -3.08 -2.25 -18.14
CA TYR A 190 -3.37 -3.09 -16.99
C TYR A 190 -2.55 -2.72 -15.77
N GLY A 191 -3.21 -2.68 -14.64
CA GLY A 191 -2.56 -2.47 -13.36
C GLY A 191 -3.07 -3.42 -12.29
N MET A 192 -2.23 -3.70 -11.32
CA MET A 192 -2.51 -4.62 -10.23
C MET A 192 -2.28 -3.92 -8.89
N VAL A 193 -3.14 -4.24 -7.93
CA VAL A 193 -2.93 -3.95 -6.51
C VAL A 193 -2.81 -5.27 -5.78
N THR A 194 -1.76 -5.44 -4.99
CA THR A 194 -1.55 -6.67 -4.23
C THR A 194 -0.93 -6.38 -2.87
N MET A 195 -1.25 -7.19 -1.90
CA MET A 195 -0.78 -7.03 -0.53
C MET A 195 -0.80 -8.35 0.24
N CYS A 196 0.09 -8.46 1.20
CA CYS A 196 -0.04 -9.44 2.25
C CYS A 196 -1.09 -8.97 3.25
N VAL A 197 -1.78 -9.92 3.88
CA VAL A 197 -2.81 -9.65 4.87
C VAL A 197 -2.50 -10.48 6.11
N GLY A 198 -2.68 -9.91 7.27
CA GLY A 198 -2.44 -10.57 8.55
C GLY A 198 -3.14 -11.93 8.64
N THR A 199 -2.65 -12.79 9.52
CA THR A 199 -3.12 -14.17 9.73
C THR A 199 -2.79 -15.15 8.59
N GLY A 200 -1.96 -14.78 7.63
CA GLY A 200 -1.48 -15.68 6.58
C GLY A 200 -2.30 -15.63 5.30
N MET A 201 -2.52 -14.43 4.75
CA MET A 201 -3.25 -14.26 3.49
C MET A 201 -2.51 -13.33 2.54
N GLY A 202 -2.79 -13.49 1.25
CA GLY A 202 -2.45 -12.53 0.20
C GLY A 202 -3.68 -12.19 -0.62
N ALA A 203 -3.75 -10.95 -1.08
CA ALA A 203 -4.80 -10.47 -1.97
C ALA A 203 -4.20 -9.82 -3.21
N ALA A 204 -4.85 -9.99 -4.37
CA ALA A 204 -4.48 -9.31 -5.61
C ALA A 204 -5.73 -8.95 -6.40
N GLY A 205 -5.79 -7.72 -6.90
CA GLY A 205 -6.86 -7.21 -7.75
C GLY A 205 -6.31 -6.56 -9.01
N ILE A 206 -6.95 -6.79 -10.15
CA ILE A 206 -6.52 -6.29 -11.45
C ILE A 206 -7.53 -5.27 -11.98
N PHE A 207 -6.98 -4.18 -12.51
CA PHE A 207 -7.71 -3.07 -13.12
C PHE A 207 -7.29 -2.91 -14.58
N GLU A 208 -8.25 -2.61 -15.43
CA GLU A 208 -8.01 -2.23 -16.83
C GLU A 208 -8.46 -0.78 -17.04
N ARG A 209 -7.60 0.03 -17.64
CA ARG A 209 -7.96 1.41 -18.02
C ARG A 209 -9.06 1.40 -19.10
N MET A 210 -10.06 2.24 -18.90
CA MET A 210 -11.13 2.49 -19.87
C MET A 210 -10.82 3.73 -20.71
#